data_a1d070b9d6b0ff080f963fccbbc62db3
#
_entry.id   a1d070b9d6b0ff080f963fccbbc62db3
#
_cell.length_a   1.000
_cell.length_b   1.000
_cell.length_c   1.000
_cell.angle_alpha   90.00
_cell.angle_beta   90.00
_cell.angle_gamma   90.00
#
_symmetry.space_group_name_H-M   'P 1'
#
loop_
_entity.id
_entity.type
_entity.pdbx_description
1 polymer ?
#
loop_
_entity_poly.entity_id
_entity_poly.type
_entity_poly.pdbx_seq_one_letter_code
_entity_poly.pdbx_strand_id
1 'polypeptide(L)'
;MAIPSFVDRATLTAVAGKGGHGCASVKREKFKPLGGPDGGNGGHGGSVILRVDPQVTTLVDYHWQSTRKATNGESGRGDNQAGANGSDMILAVPEGTVVSDADTGELLGDLVGVGAELVVAAGGRGGLGNAALANSARKAPGFALLGEAGEERKILLELKVVADIGLVGFPSAGKSSLIAAISRAKPKIADYPFTTLVPNLGVVVAGETTYTVADVPGLIPGASVGKGLGFDFLRHIERCRAIVHVIDCATYEPGRDPVSDLDVIEGELIAHGGLEDRPRLVVLNKVDVPDAADLADIIFDDVAERGWPVFRVSTKSGEGLNSLKFAMAELVEKARDNEPEPEPERIVIRPEPKNERQAFSIKRQGDGEGGFLWRVTGDKPTRWVAQTDFNNPEAVSYTHLTLPTNREV
;
A
#
# COMPACT_ATOMS: atom_id res chain seq x y z
N MET A 1 27.59 -1.15 -1.55
CA MET A 1 26.47 -0.61 -2.34
C MET A 1 25.77 0.44 -1.50
N ALA A 2 25.47 1.63 -2.05
CA ALA A 2 24.72 2.63 -1.30
C ALA A 2 23.29 2.16 -1.10
N ILE A 3 22.80 2.22 0.14
CA ILE A 3 21.42 1.86 0.49
C ILE A 3 20.47 2.85 -0.20
N PRO A 4 19.48 2.42 -0.99
CA PRO A 4 18.48 3.32 -1.51
C PRO A 4 17.71 3.98 -0.36
N SER A 5 17.67 5.31 -0.35
CA SER A 5 16.94 6.08 0.67
C SER A 5 15.45 6.17 0.37
N PHE A 6 15.05 5.96 -0.87
CA PHE A 6 13.66 5.99 -1.35
C PHE A 6 13.45 4.91 -2.40
N VAL A 7 12.32 4.22 -2.32
CA VAL A 7 11.85 3.20 -3.27
C VAL A 7 10.35 3.42 -3.45
N ASP A 8 9.93 3.65 -4.68
CA ASP A 8 8.54 3.91 -5.09
C ASP A 8 7.86 2.68 -5.68
N ARG A 9 8.63 1.66 -6.01
CA ARG A 9 8.14 0.41 -6.58
C ARG A 9 8.85 -0.79 -5.95
N ALA A 10 8.09 -1.71 -5.38
CA ALA A 10 8.64 -2.91 -4.78
C ALA A 10 7.77 -4.13 -5.10
N THR A 11 8.42 -5.28 -5.31
CA THR A 11 7.73 -6.55 -5.44
C THR A 11 7.85 -7.32 -4.14
N LEU A 12 6.73 -7.80 -3.62
CA LEU A 12 6.61 -8.50 -2.36
C LEU A 12 5.90 -9.84 -2.56
N THR A 13 6.48 -10.93 -2.02
CA THR A 13 5.82 -12.22 -1.90
C THR A 13 5.20 -12.33 -0.50
N ALA A 14 3.87 -12.24 -0.45
CA ALA A 14 3.07 -12.40 0.75
C ALA A 14 2.72 -13.89 0.93
N VAL A 15 3.11 -14.47 2.06
CA VAL A 15 2.82 -15.87 2.40
C VAL A 15 1.99 -15.88 3.68
N ALA A 16 0.72 -16.21 3.57
CA ALA A 16 -0.14 -16.36 4.74
C ALA A 16 0.14 -17.67 5.49
N GLY A 17 -0.21 -17.69 6.77
CA GLY A 17 -0.05 -18.86 7.63
C GLY A 17 -0.99 -20.00 7.22
N LYS A 18 -0.52 -21.23 7.36
CA LYS A 18 -1.36 -22.43 7.21
C LYS A 18 -2.26 -22.59 8.40
N GLY A 19 -3.46 -23.11 8.21
CA GLY A 19 -4.32 -23.57 9.30
C GLY A 19 -3.74 -24.79 10.00
N GLY A 20 -3.93 -24.88 11.31
CA GLY A 20 -3.60 -26.05 12.10
C GLY A 20 -4.53 -27.23 11.77
N HIS A 21 -4.04 -28.45 11.89
CA HIS A 21 -4.87 -29.63 11.70
C HIS A 21 -5.83 -29.84 12.88
N GLY A 22 -7.01 -30.37 12.62
CA GLY A 22 -7.89 -30.90 13.67
C GLY A 22 -7.28 -32.12 14.33
N CYS A 23 -7.72 -32.44 15.53
CA CYS A 23 -7.32 -33.62 16.29
C CYS A 23 -8.37 -34.71 16.21
N ALA A 24 -7.96 -35.96 16.02
CA ALA A 24 -8.81 -37.13 16.19
C ALA A 24 -8.41 -37.84 17.47
N SER A 25 -9.14 -37.60 18.54
CA SER A 25 -8.92 -38.28 19.83
C SER A 25 -10.24 -38.72 20.47
N VAL A 26 -10.14 -39.67 21.37
CA VAL A 26 -11.28 -40.21 22.11
C VAL A 26 -10.98 -40.12 23.61
N LYS A 27 -11.90 -39.53 24.35
CA LYS A 27 -11.78 -39.36 25.79
C LYS A 27 -11.69 -40.74 26.48
N ARG A 28 -10.65 -40.92 27.27
CA ARG A 28 -10.41 -42.11 28.03
C ARG A 28 -10.43 -41.78 29.51
N GLU A 29 -11.48 -42.20 30.21
CA GLU A 29 -11.59 -42.06 31.65
C GLU A 29 -11.55 -43.45 32.30
N LYS A 30 -11.10 -43.52 33.56
CA LYS A 30 -11.14 -44.74 34.36
C LYS A 30 -12.60 -45.18 34.48
N PHE A 31 -12.91 -46.38 34.04
CA PHE A 31 -14.27 -46.99 34.01
C PHE A 31 -15.20 -46.45 32.86
N LYS A 32 -14.74 -45.62 31.95
CA LYS A 32 -15.48 -45.21 30.75
C LYS A 32 -14.59 -45.32 29.49
N PRO A 33 -14.38 -46.55 28.97
CA PRO A 33 -13.48 -46.78 27.84
C PRO A 33 -13.96 -46.14 26.54
N LEU A 34 -15.25 -45.76 26.44
CA LEU A 34 -15.87 -45.11 25.28
C LEU A 34 -16.40 -43.71 25.66
N GLY A 35 -15.51 -42.80 26.05
CA GLY A 35 -15.87 -41.46 26.50
C GLY A 35 -16.32 -40.50 25.40
N GLY A 36 -16.35 -40.94 24.12
CA GLY A 36 -16.73 -40.11 22.98
C GLY A 36 -15.56 -39.35 22.36
N PRO A 37 -15.77 -38.71 21.20
CA PRO A 37 -14.76 -37.92 20.53
C PRO A 37 -14.49 -36.62 21.31
N ASP A 38 -13.22 -36.28 21.50
CA ASP A 38 -12.78 -35.12 22.25
C ASP A 38 -11.65 -34.36 21.57
N GLY A 39 -11.42 -34.61 20.27
CA GLY A 39 -10.43 -33.89 19.47
C GLY A 39 -10.87 -32.46 19.16
N GLY A 40 -10.05 -31.50 19.54
CA GLY A 40 -10.26 -30.07 19.27
C GLY A 40 -9.96 -29.66 17.85
N ASN A 41 -10.44 -28.49 17.46
CA ASN A 41 -10.19 -27.90 16.14
C ASN A 41 -8.77 -27.32 16.06
N GLY A 42 -8.17 -27.28 14.88
CA GLY A 42 -6.97 -26.50 14.61
C GLY A 42 -7.26 -25.00 14.58
N GLY A 43 -6.27 -24.19 14.92
CA GLY A 43 -6.33 -22.73 14.81
C GLY A 43 -6.22 -22.25 13.34
N HIS A 44 -6.74 -21.09 13.06
CA HIS A 44 -6.56 -20.45 11.74
C HIS A 44 -5.12 -19.96 11.58
N GLY A 45 -4.60 -19.94 10.35
CA GLY A 45 -3.36 -19.25 10.01
C GLY A 45 -3.54 -17.74 10.00
N GLY A 46 -2.47 -16.97 10.25
CA GLY A 46 -2.49 -15.51 10.15
C GLY A 46 -2.50 -15.05 8.70
N SER A 47 -3.12 -13.91 8.44
CA SER A 47 -3.17 -13.24 7.14
C SER A 47 -2.01 -12.25 6.99
N VAL A 48 -1.68 -11.85 5.74
CA VAL A 48 -0.78 -10.73 5.46
C VAL A 48 -1.64 -9.53 5.06
N ILE A 49 -1.48 -8.44 5.81
CA ILE A 49 -2.30 -7.23 5.70
C ILE A 49 -1.38 -6.05 5.46
N LEU A 50 -1.65 -5.27 4.42
CA LEU A 50 -1.06 -3.95 4.23
C LEU A 50 -1.89 -2.93 5.00
N ARG A 51 -1.21 -2.00 5.68
CA ARG A 51 -1.86 -0.90 6.42
C ARG A 51 -1.15 0.40 6.14
N VAL A 52 -1.91 1.45 5.85
CA VAL A 52 -1.37 2.80 5.66
C VAL A 52 -0.86 3.35 6.99
N ASP A 53 0.41 3.78 6.98
CA ASP A 53 1.06 4.45 8.10
C ASP A 53 1.63 5.80 7.60
N PRO A 54 1.16 6.95 8.13
CA PRO A 54 1.62 8.27 7.70
C PRO A 54 3.10 8.54 7.99
N GLN A 55 3.73 7.76 8.86
CA GLN A 55 5.16 7.86 9.15
C GLN A 55 6.04 7.13 8.14
N VAL A 56 5.45 6.25 7.33
CA VAL A 56 6.13 5.53 6.25
C VAL A 56 6.00 6.32 4.96
N THR A 57 7.12 6.72 4.37
CA THR A 57 7.17 7.54 3.15
C THR A 57 7.79 6.83 1.96
N THR A 58 8.24 5.58 2.12
CA THR A 58 8.97 4.82 1.09
C THR A 58 8.75 3.32 1.23
N LEU A 59 8.86 2.59 0.13
CA LEU A 59 8.77 1.13 0.09
C LEU A 59 10.13 0.43 0.27
N VAL A 60 11.15 1.12 0.80
CA VAL A 60 12.53 0.62 0.91
C VAL A 60 12.64 -0.70 1.67
N ASP A 61 11.84 -0.91 2.72
CA ASP A 61 11.85 -2.13 3.53
C ASP A 61 11.42 -3.36 2.74
N TYR A 62 10.58 -3.19 1.73
CA TYR A 62 10.10 -4.26 0.85
C TYR A 62 11.08 -4.58 -0.28
N HIS A 63 11.93 -3.63 -0.64
CA HIS A 63 13.01 -3.86 -1.60
C HIS A 63 14.06 -4.86 -1.05
N TRP A 64 14.36 -4.79 0.25
CA TRP A 64 15.37 -5.65 0.89
C TRP A 64 14.81 -7.00 1.34
N GLN A 65 13.61 -7.02 1.84
CA GLN A 65 12.93 -8.23 2.30
C GLN A 65 11.68 -8.46 1.46
N SER A 66 11.88 -9.07 0.32
CA SER A 66 10.83 -9.33 -0.67
C SER A 66 9.86 -10.46 -0.29
N THR A 67 10.10 -11.17 0.83
CA THR A 67 9.20 -12.22 1.31
C THR A 67 8.76 -11.94 2.74
N ARG A 68 7.45 -11.92 2.97
CA ARG A 68 6.83 -11.72 4.28
C ARG A 68 5.90 -12.89 4.59
N LYS A 69 6.05 -13.47 5.78
CA LYS A 69 5.30 -14.66 6.20
C LYS A 69 4.56 -14.39 7.49
N ALA A 70 3.25 -14.64 7.48
CA ALA A 70 2.44 -14.71 8.69
C ALA A 70 2.64 -16.06 9.41
N THR A 71 2.21 -16.16 10.68
CA THR A 71 2.40 -17.36 11.47
C THR A 71 1.32 -18.40 11.18
N ASN A 72 1.67 -19.67 11.31
CA ASN A 72 0.72 -20.77 11.15
C ASN A 72 -0.18 -20.89 12.38
N GLY A 73 -1.39 -21.43 12.18
CA GLY A 73 -2.24 -21.90 13.27
C GLY A 73 -1.69 -23.19 13.88
N GLU A 74 -1.92 -23.37 15.17
CA GLU A 74 -1.56 -24.60 15.87
C GLU A 74 -2.59 -25.72 15.64
N SER A 75 -2.13 -26.96 15.66
CA SER A 75 -3.04 -28.11 15.61
C SER A 75 -3.86 -28.25 16.89
N GLY A 76 -5.10 -28.71 16.75
CA GLY A 76 -5.94 -29.10 17.88
C GLY A 76 -5.34 -30.25 18.67
N ARG A 77 -5.81 -30.41 19.90
CA ARG A 77 -5.37 -31.45 20.83
C ARG A 77 -6.59 -32.19 21.41
N GLY A 78 -6.33 -33.27 22.13
CA GLY A 78 -7.37 -33.98 22.92
C GLY A 78 -8.00 -33.05 23.97
N ASP A 79 -8.99 -33.57 24.71
CA ASP A 79 -9.77 -32.83 25.71
C ASP A 79 -10.45 -31.56 25.18
N ASN A 80 -10.88 -31.56 23.89
CA ASN A 80 -11.52 -30.46 23.18
C ASN A 80 -10.64 -29.17 23.11
N GLN A 81 -9.33 -29.32 23.24
CA GLN A 81 -8.43 -28.17 23.18
C GLN A 81 -8.22 -27.71 21.73
N ALA A 82 -8.76 -26.55 21.40
CA ALA A 82 -8.52 -25.92 20.12
C ALA A 82 -7.07 -25.39 20.01
N GLY A 83 -6.48 -25.48 18.83
CA GLY A 83 -5.19 -24.87 18.53
C GLY A 83 -5.29 -23.34 18.52
N ALA A 84 -4.21 -22.66 18.91
CA ALA A 84 -4.13 -21.20 18.82
C ALA A 84 -4.13 -20.74 17.36
N ASN A 85 -4.77 -19.60 17.11
CA ASN A 85 -4.69 -18.95 15.79
C ASN A 85 -3.29 -18.36 15.55
N GLY A 86 -2.84 -18.37 14.32
CA GLY A 86 -1.65 -17.64 13.89
C GLY A 86 -1.88 -16.13 13.98
N SER A 87 -0.80 -15.40 14.23
CA SER A 87 -0.83 -13.94 14.24
C SER A 87 -0.75 -13.40 12.81
N ASP A 88 -1.54 -12.37 12.52
CA ASP A 88 -1.47 -11.65 11.26
C ASP A 88 -0.14 -10.89 11.14
N MET A 89 0.34 -10.77 9.91
CA MET A 89 1.49 -9.95 9.55
C MET A 89 0.99 -8.63 8.99
N ILE A 90 1.09 -7.56 9.80
CA ILE A 90 0.76 -6.22 9.39
C ILE A 90 2.00 -5.55 8.80
N LEU A 91 1.88 -5.02 7.59
CA LEU A 91 2.93 -4.39 6.82
C LEU A 91 2.56 -2.92 6.60
N ALA A 92 3.35 -2.02 7.17
CA ALA A 92 3.12 -0.59 7.04
C ALA A 92 3.53 -0.09 5.66
N VAL A 93 2.65 0.60 4.96
CA VAL A 93 2.89 1.18 3.63
C VAL A 93 2.54 2.66 3.62
N PRO A 94 3.19 3.46 2.74
CA PRO A 94 2.82 4.86 2.54
C PRO A 94 1.40 4.99 2.01
N GLU A 95 0.78 6.12 2.29
CA GLU A 95 -0.48 6.51 1.68
C GLU A 95 -0.36 6.67 0.16
N GLY A 96 -1.42 6.32 -0.58
CA GLY A 96 -1.40 6.30 -2.04
C GLY A 96 -0.63 5.13 -2.65
N THR A 97 -0.41 4.06 -1.88
CA THR A 97 0.16 2.81 -2.40
C THR A 97 -0.88 2.04 -3.19
N VAL A 98 -0.62 1.84 -4.47
CA VAL A 98 -1.38 0.95 -5.36
C VAL A 98 -0.83 -0.45 -5.24
N VAL A 99 -1.73 -1.40 -5.06
CA VAL A 99 -1.40 -2.81 -4.93
C VAL A 99 -1.96 -3.58 -6.12
N SER A 100 -1.10 -4.24 -6.86
CA SER A 100 -1.50 -5.11 -7.96
C SER A 100 -0.87 -6.50 -7.82
N ASP A 101 -1.51 -7.49 -8.41
CA ASP A 101 -0.94 -8.83 -8.53
C ASP A 101 0.21 -8.79 -9.54
N ALA A 102 1.39 -9.24 -9.14
CA ALA A 102 2.60 -9.13 -9.98
C ALA A 102 2.59 -10.08 -11.18
N ASP A 103 1.82 -11.17 -11.11
CA ASP A 103 1.78 -12.19 -12.14
C ASP A 103 0.64 -11.94 -13.15
N THR A 104 -0.51 -11.44 -12.69
CA THR A 104 -1.69 -11.16 -13.53
C THR A 104 -1.82 -9.69 -13.94
N GLY A 105 -1.20 -8.77 -13.21
CA GLY A 105 -1.37 -7.33 -13.38
C GLY A 105 -2.72 -6.80 -12.88
N GLU A 106 -3.54 -7.63 -12.22
CA GLU A 106 -4.84 -7.24 -11.69
C GLU A 106 -4.68 -6.27 -10.53
N LEU A 107 -5.45 -5.19 -10.53
CA LEU A 107 -5.51 -4.23 -9.42
C LEU A 107 -6.22 -4.88 -8.23
N LEU A 108 -5.50 -5.02 -7.11
CA LEU A 108 -6.04 -5.57 -5.86
C LEU A 108 -6.64 -4.48 -4.97
N GLY A 109 -6.10 -3.27 -5.01
CA GLY A 109 -6.59 -2.13 -4.25
C GLY A 109 -5.69 -0.90 -4.34
N ASP A 110 -6.24 0.21 -3.87
CA ASP A 110 -5.58 1.49 -3.72
C ASP A 110 -5.69 1.90 -2.25
N LEU A 111 -4.56 2.08 -1.60
CA LEU A 111 -4.49 2.35 -0.16
C LEU A 111 -4.43 3.86 0.07
N VAL A 112 -5.60 4.47 0.22
CA VAL A 112 -5.80 5.89 0.48
C VAL A 112 -6.41 6.08 1.87
N GLY A 113 -5.92 7.08 2.60
CA GLY A 113 -6.36 7.39 3.96
C GLY A 113 -5.60 6.64 5.05
N VAL A 114 -5.31 7.34 6.15
CA VAL A 114 -4.55 6.81 7.28
C VAL A 114 -5.26 5.62 7.91
N GLY A 115 -4.55 4.51 8.10
CA GLY A 115 -5.08 3.30 8.69
C GLY A 115 -5.90 2.43 7.74
N ALA A 116 -6.02 2.79 6.43
CA ALA A 116 -6.64 1.91 5.43
C ALA A 116 -5.90 0.57 5.37
N GLU A 117 -6.65 -0.53 5.29
CA GLU A 117 -6.13 -1.89 5.30
C GLU A 117 -6.54 -2.68 4.06
N LEU A 118 -5.63 -3.50 3.58
CA LEU A 118 -5.89 -4.45 2.50
C LEU A 118 -5.30 -5.82 2.85
N VAL A 119 -6.14 -6.85 2.87
CA VAL A 119 -5.69 -8.24 3.01
C VAL A 119 -5.16 -8.71 1.65
N VAL A 120 -3.86 -8.95 1.54
CA VAL A 120 -3.20 -9.36 0.29
C VAL A 120 -3.00 -10.86 0.18
N ALA A 121 -2.97 -11.58 1.32
CA ALA A 121 -2.97 -13.03 1.37
C ALA A 121 -3.74 -13.50 2.61
N ALA A 122 -4.78 -14.29 2.42
CA ALA A 122 -5.63 -14.79 3.49
C ALA A 122 -5.04 -16.02 4.16
N GLY A 123 -5.11 -16.09 5.49
CA GLY A 123 -4.70 -17.24 6.29
C GLY A 123 -5.57 -18.47 6.03
N GLY A 124 -4.93 -19.63 6.04
CA GLY A 124 -5.62 -20.92 5.90
C GLY A 124 -6.54 -21.21 7.09
N ARG A 125 -7.67 -21.81 6.84
CA ARG A 125 -8.61 -22.20 7.90
C ARG A 125 -8.09 -23.41 8.66
N GLY A 126 -8.31 -23.42 9.98
CA GLY A 126 -8.05 -24.59 10.81
C GLY A 126 -8.99 -25.76 10.49
N GLY A 127 -8.45 -26.98 10.52
CA GLY A 127 -9.22 -28.20 10.33
C GLY A 127 -10.12 -28.49 11.52
N LEU A 128 -11.28 -29.08 11.29
CA LEU A 128 -12.19 -29.49 12.36
C LEU A 128 -11.70 -30.77 13.05
N GLY A 129 -11.75 -30.80 14.38
CA GLY A 129 -11.51 -31.98 15.16
C GLY A 129 -12.67 -32.97 15.09
N ASN A 130 -12.42 -34.22 15.50
CA ASN A 130 -13.45 -35.26 15.43
C ASN A 130 -14.65 -35.00 16.33
N ALA A 131 -14.50 -34.25 17.41
CA ALA A 131 -15.61 -33.81 18.23
C ALA A 131 -16.61 -32.94 17.49
N ALA A 132 -16.11 -32.01 16.63
CA ALA A 132 -16.94 -31.16 15.80
C ALA A 132 -17.57 -31.89 14.61
N LEU A 133 -16.98 -32.99 14.16
CA LEU A 133 -17.48 -33.83 13.04
C LEU A 133 -18.47 -34.90 13.48
N ALA A 134 -18.65 -35.10 14.81
CA ALA A 134 -19.56 -36.07 15.35
C ALA A 134 -21.02 -35.71 15.04
N ASN A 135 -21.81 -36.70 14.65
CA ASN A 135 -23.24 -36.55 14.39
C ASN A 135 -23.99 -37.82 14.80
N SER A 136 -25.33 -37.83 14.67
CA SER A 136 -26.17 -38.97 15.06
C SER A 136 -25.84 -40.25 14.32
N ALA A 137 -25.45 -40.20 13.07
CA ALA A 137 -25.07 -41.36 12.26
C ALA A 137 -23.62 -41.81 12.55
N ARG A 138 -22.75 -40.89 12.94
CA ARG A 138 -21.33 -41.14 13.22
C ARG A 138 -20.94 -40.50 14.55
N LYS A 139 -21.13 -41.23 15.62
CA LYS A 139 -20.97 -40.70 17.00
C LYS A 139 -19.53 -40.44 17.40
N ALA A 140 -18.57 -41.18 16.86
CA ALA A 140 -17.14 -41.02 17.15
C ALA A 140 -16.30 -41.22 15.87
N PRO A 141 -16.17 -40.18 15.04
CA PRO A 141 -15.31 -40.23 13.84
C PRO A 141 -13.85 -40.54 14.21
N GLY A 142 -13.22 -41.48 13.52
CA GLY A 142 -11.81 -41.83 13.70
C GLY A 142 -10.86 -40.92 12.92
N PHE A 143 -11.34 -39.81 12.44
CA PHE A 143 -10.58 -38.82 11.64
C PHE A 143 -10.88 -37.38 12.06
N ALA A 144 -10.01 -36.46 11.64
CA ALA A 144 -10.20 -35.02 11.71
C ALA A 144 -9.84 -34.41 10.37
N LEU A 145 -10.25 -33.17 10.14
CA LEU A 145 -9.90 -32.46 8.91
C LEU A 145 -8.51 -31.83 9.03
N LEU A 146 -7.78 -31.81 7.92
CA LEU A 146 -6.54 -31.08 7.81
C LEU A 146 -6.80 -29.57 7.78
N GLY A 147 -5.82 -28.77 8.24
CA GLY A 147 -5.85 -27.33 8.05
C GLY A 147 -5.57 -26.98 6.59
N GLU A 148 -6.22 -25.92 6.12
CA GLU A 148 -6.02 -25.40 4.77
C GLU A 148 -4.64 -24.73 4.65
N ALA A 149 -4.06 -24.75 3.45
CA ALA A 149 -2.90 -23.94 3.15
C ALA A 149 -3.28 -22.45 3.20
N GLY A 150 -2.38 -21.61 3.69
CA GLY A 150 -2.52 -20.17 3.52
C GLY A 150 -2.29 -19.77 2.07
N GLU A 151 -2.83 -18.62 1.68
CA GLU A 151 -2.57 -18.05 0.36
C GLU A 151 -1.11 -17.62 0.22
N GLU A 152 -0.57 -17.79 -0.96
CA GLU A 152 0.71 -17.23 -1.37
C GLU A 152 0.46 -16.38 -2.61
N ARG A 153 0.83 -15.09 -2.53
CA ARG A 153 0.61 -14.15 -3.62
C ARG A 153 1.82 -13.25 -3.79
N LYS A 154 2.22 -13.05 -5.03
CA LYS A 154 3.25 -12.10 -5.39
C LYS A 154 2.58 -10.80 -5.81
N ILE A 155 2.83 -9.74 -5.05
CA ILE A 155 2.22 -8.44 -5.26
C ILE A 155 3.26 -7.41 -5.69
N LEU A 156 2.81 -6.46 -6.47
CA LEU A 156 3.54 -5.27 -6.86
C LEU A 156 2.95 -4.07 -6.11
N LEU A 157 3.79 -3.37 -5.38
CA LEU A 157 3.48 -2.14 -4.67
C LEU A 157 4.02 -0.97 -5.48
N GLU A 158 3.20 0.03 -5.77
CA GLU A 158 3.59 1.25 -6.49
C GLU A 158 3.00 2.48 -5.80
N LEU A 159 3.82 3.50 -5.57
CA LEU A 159 3.35 4.77 -5.01
C LEU A 159 2.78 5.65 -6.11
N LYS A 160 1.54 6.12 -5.96
CA LYS A 160 0.89 7.10 -6.84
C LYS A 160 1.27 8.55 -6.48
N VAL A 161 1.47 8.81 -5.19
CA VAL A 161 1.85 10.15 -4.69
C VAL A 161 3.35 10.33 -4.90
N VAL A 162 3.72 11.35 -5.65
CA VAL A 162 5.13 11.62 -5.97
C VAL A 162 5.86 12.22 -4.78
N ALA A 163 5.24 13.19 -4.11
CA ALA A 163 5.78 13.82 -2.91
C ALA A 163 4.69 14.59 -2.13
N ASP A 164 4.93 14.84 -0.84
CA ASP A 164 4.05 15.72 -0.06
C ASP A 164 4.18 17.17 -0.54
N ILE A 165 5.39 17.60 -0.92
CA ILE A 165 5.68 18.96 -1.39
C ILE A 165 6.35 18.93 -2.77
N GLY A 166 5.80 19.71 -3.71
CA GLY A 166 6.45 20.01 -4.97
C GLY A 166 7.16 21.36 -4.93
N LEU A 167 8.47 21.38 -5.21
CA LEU A 167 9.20 22.64 -5.39
C LEU A 167 9.02 23.14 -6.82
N VAL A 168 8.51 24.34 -6.95
CA VAL A 168 8.33 25.04 -8.23
C VAL A 168 9.17 26.30 -8.27
N GLY A 169 9.66 26.65 -9.43
CA GLY A 169 10.53 27.81 -9.59
C GLY A 169 11.30 27.74 -10.90
N PHE A 170 11.83 28.86 -11.34
CA PHE A 170 12.66 28.94 -12.55
C PHE A 170 13.94 28.10 -12.45
N PRO A 171 14.56 27.74 -13.58
CA PRO A 171 15.89 27.16 -13.59
C PRO A 171 16.86 28.02 -12.76
N SER A 172 17.78 27.39 -12.05
CA SER A 172 18.78 28.06 -11.19
C SER A 172 18.25 28.78 -9.94
N ALA A 173 16.94 28.74 -9.63
CA ALA A 173 16.38 29.30 -8.39
C ALA A 173 16.89 28.60 -7.12
N GLY A 174 17.57 27.45 -7.26
CA GLY A 174 18.17 26.72 -6.15
C GLY A 174 17.32 25.60 -5.57
N LYS A 175 16.30 25.12 -6.30
CA LYS A 175 15.40 24.02 -5.88
C LYS A 175 16.17 22.75 -5.46
N SER A 176 17.00 22.21 -6.34
CA SER A 176 17.80 21.02 -6.06
C SER A 176 18.80 21.24 -4.92
N SER A 177 19.36 22.46 -4.80
CA SER A 177 20.22 22.82 -3.67
C SER A 177 19.43 22.89 -2.35
N LEU A 178 18.19 23.37 -2.40
CA LEU A 178 17.31 23.41 -1.24
C LEU A 178 17.00 22.01 -0.75
N ILE A 179 16.60 21.10 -1.64
CA ILE A 179 16.36 19.68 -1.25
C ILE A 179 17.63 19.08 -0.64
N ALA A 180 18.79 19.29 -1.25
CA ALA A 180 20.05 18.77 -0.73
C ALA A 180 20.39 19.30 0.67
N ALA A 181 20.04 20.57 0.96
CA ALA A 181 20.32 21.22 2.24
C ALA A 181 19.36 20.79 3.36
N ILE A 182 18.08 20.47 3.05
CA ILE A 182 17.08 20.12 4.04
C ILE A 182 16.89 18.61 4.23
N SER A 183 17.27 17.80 3.25
CA SER A 183 17.10 16.34 3.28
C SER A 183 18.01 15.67 4.29
N ARG A 184 17.49 14.65 4.98
CA ARG A 184 18.26 13.80 5.91
C ARG A 184 19.34 12.97 5.21
N ALA A 185 19.11 12.59 3.96
CA ALA A 185 20.03 11.82 3.13
C ALA A 185 20.21 12.52 1.79
N LYS A 186 21.28 12.19 1.04
CA LYS A 186 21.47 12.73 -0.30
C LYS A 186 20.24 12.46 -1.17
N PRO A 187 19.66 13.51 -1.80
CA PRO A 187 18.52 13.34 -2.68
C PRO A 187 18.81 12.32 -3.77
N LYS A 188 17.80 11.58 -4.17
CA LYS A 188 17.92 10.58 -5.23
C LYS A 188 17.13 10.99 -6.44
N ILE A 189 17.73 10.64 -7.56
CA ILE A 189 17.08 10.61 -8.86
C ILE A 189 16.11 9.43 -8.84
N ALA A 190 14.80 9.68 -8.93
CA ALA A 190 13.77 8.63 -8.94
C ALA A 190 13.33 8.40 -10.39
N ASP A 191 13.59 7.19 -10.92
CA ASP A 191 13.13 6.76 -12.24
C ASP A 191 11.66 6.35 -12.17
N TYR A 192 10.75 7.27 -12.51
CA TYR A 192 9.34 6.94 -12.66
C TYR A 192 9.06 6.50 -14.11
N PRO A 193 8.37 5.37 -14.33
CA PRO A 193 8.11 4.85 -15.68
C PRO A 193 7.20 5.75 -16.51
N PHE A 194 6.59 6.78 -15.90
CA PHE A 194 5.72 7.76 -16.55
C PHE A 194 6.33 9.15 -16.63
N THR A 195 7.64 9.31 -16.34
CA THR A 195 8.34 10.61 -16.36
C THR A 195 9.43 10.62 -17.41
N THR A 196 9.39 11.62 -18.29
CA THR A 196 10.48 11.90 -19.24
C THR A 196 11.63 12.68 -18.57
N LEU A 197 11.35 13.32 -17.42
CA LEU A 197 12.31 14.03 -16.57
C LEU A 197 12.25 13.44 -15.17
N VAL A 198 13.39 13.02 -14.68
CA VAL A 198 13.52 12.32 -13.39
C VAL A 198 13.61 13.34 -12.26
N PRO A 199 12.60 13.42 -11.36
CA PRO A 199 12.65 14.35 -10.23
C PRO A 199 13.67 13.91 -9.16
N ASN A 200 14.30 14.89 -8.52
CA ASN A 200 15.07 14.64 -7.31
C ASN A 200 14.13 14.59 -6.11
N LEU A 201 14.10 13.48 -5.40
CA LEU A 201 13.31 13.33 -4.18
C LEU A 201 14.20 13.42 -2.95
N GLY A 202 13.72 14.17 -1.96
CA GLY A 202 14.33 14.27 -0.63
C GLY A 202 13.33 13.92 0.46
N VAL A 203 13.78 13.19 1.48
CA VAL A 203 13.01 12.94 2.71
C VAL A 203 13.49 13.92 3.78
N VAL A 204 12.57 14.69 4.33
CA VAL A 204 12.82 15.71 5.34
C VAL A 204 12.19 15.29 6.64
N VAL A 205 12.92 15.49 7.75
CA VAL A 205 12.43 15.26 9.11
C VAL A 205 12.42 16.59 9.86
N ALA A 206 11.25 16.98 10.36
CA ALA A 206 11.06 18.19 11.14
C ALA A 206 10.30 17.82 12.43
N GLY A 207 11.03 17.70 13.55
CA GLY A 207 10.47 17.20 14.80
C GLY A 207 10.00 15.75 14.67
N GLU A 208 8.71 15.52 14.91
CA GLU A 208 8.08 14.20 14.78
C GLU A 208 7.53 13.94 13.38
N THR A 209 7.44 14.97 12.51
CA THR A 209 6.85 14.87 11.19
C THR A 209 7.89 14.53 10.15
N THR A 210 7.60 13.50 9.35
CA THR A 210 8.41 13.13 8.19
C THR A 210 7.59 13.35 6.92
N TYR A 211 8.21 14.02 5.93
CA TYR A 211 7.57 14.31 4.65
C TYR A 211 8.56 14.25 3.49
N THR A 212 8.01 14.11 2.28
CA THR A 212 8.77 14.02 1.04
C THR A 212 8.70 15.32 0.25
N VAL A 213 9.83 15.72 -0.34
CA VAL A 213 9.95 16.90 -1.19
C VAL A 213 10.48 16.51 -2.55
N ALA A 214 9.80 16.92 -3.62
CA ALA A 214 10.23 16.68 -4.99
C ALA A 214 10.76 17.98 -5.63
N ASP A 215 11.95 17.93 -6.25
CA ASP A 215 12.38 18.92 -7.22
C ASP A 215 11.68 18.61 -8.52
N VAL A 216 10.74 19.44 -8.86
CA VAL A 216 10.04 19.29 -10.14
C VAL A 216 10.79 20.13 -11.18
N PRO A 217 11.60 19.52 -12.09
CA PRO A 217 12.42 20.25 -13.03
C PRO A 217 11.58 20.89 -14.13
N GLY A 218 11.80 22.18 -14.38
CA GLY A 218 11.54 22.77 -15.69
C GLY A 218 10.22 23.50 -15.93
N LEU A 219 9.78 24.44 -15.06
CA LEU A 219 8.89 25.49 -15.55
C LEU A 219 9.65 26.38 -16.54
N ILE A 220 9.35 26.20 -17.82
CA ILE A 220 9.75 27.12 -18.89
C ILE A 220 8.47 27.84 -19.35
N PRO A 221 8.44 29.15 -19.46
CA PRO A 221 7.28 29.90 -19.92
C PRO A 221 6.72 29.31 -21.22
N GLY A 222 5.39 29.08 -21.30
CA GLY A 222 4.71 28.49 -22.45
C GLY A 222 4.49 26.98 -22.34
N ALA A 223 4.66 26.39 -21.16
CA ALA A 223 4.42 24.97 -20.89
C ALA A 223 2.94 24.55 -21.09
N SER A 224 2.00 25.45 -20.75
CA SER A 224 0.56 25.24 -20.90
C SER A 224 0.07 25.17 -22.36
N VAL A 225 0.82 25.71 -23.30
CA VAL A 225 0.45 25.78 -24.73
C VAL A 225 0.95 24.59 -25.55
N GLY A 226 1.45 23.53 -24.89
CA GLY A 226 1.83 22.26 -25.55
C GLY A 226 3.13 22.32 -26.35
N LYS A 227 3.93 23.38 -26.22
CA LYS A 227 5.23 23.50 -26.83
C LYS A 227 6.33 23.19 -25.82
N GLY A 228 6.62 21.92 -25.59
CA GLY A 228 7.77 21.52 -24.79
C GLY A 228 7.44 20.60 -23.60
N LEU A 229 8.45 20.30 -22.80
CA LEU A 229 8.47 19.40 -21.63
C LEU A 229 7.49 19.77 -20.47
N GLY A 230 6.66 20.81 -20.64
CA GLY A 230 5.84 21.39 -19.58
C GLY A 230 4.64 20.54 -19.13
N PHE A 231 4.05 19.74 -20.02
CA PHE A 231 2.83 18.97 -19.68
C PHE A 231 3.11 17.80 -18.74
N ASP A 232 4.23 17.11 -18.94
CA ASP A 232 4.64 16.02 -18.05
C ASP A 232 5.05 16.53 -16.66
N PHE A 233 5.56 17.76 -16.59
CA PHE A 233 5.91 18.48 -15.39
C PHE A 233 4.69 18.78 -14.50
N LEU A 234 3.62 19.30 -15.08
CA LEU A 234 2.42 19.68 -14.33
C LEU A 234 1.72 18.46 -13.73
N ARG A 235 1.78 17.30 -14.39
CA ARG A 235 1.32 16.02 -13.83
C ARG A 235 2.05 15.61 -12.56
N HIS A 236 3.31 16.00 -12.36
CA HIS A 236 4.04 15.72 -11.13
C HIS A 236 3.57 16.60 -9.98
N ILE A 237 3.27 17.86 -10.28
CA ILE A 237 2.73 18.79 -9.27
C ILE A 237 1.33 18.39 -8.86
N GLU A 238 0.48 17.90 -9.78
CA GLU A 238 -0.86 17.37 -9.47
C GLU A 238 -0.84 16.29 -8.40
N ARG A 239 0.27 15.56 -8.30
CA ARG A 239 0.48 14.47 -7.34
C ARG A 239 1.16 14.93 -6.05
N CYS A 240 1.40 16.24 -5.89
CA CYS A 240 1.91 16.80 -4.64
C CYS A 240 0.75 17.38 -3.83
N ARG A 241 0.83 17.26 -2.50
CA ARG A 241 -0.19 17.80 -1.59
C ARG A 241 -0.09 19.31 -1.40
N ALA A 242 1.13 19.83 -1.45
CA ALA A 242 1.42 21.25 -1.27
C ALA A 242 2.48 21.72 -2.26
N ILE A 243 2.51 23.03 -2.51
CA ILE A 243 3.42 23.67 -3.45
C ILE A 243 4.31 24.65 -2.70
N VAL A 244 5.61 24.62 -2.99
CA VAL A 244 6.57 25.60 -2.48
C VAL A 244 7.25 26.31 -3.66
N HIS A 245 7.00 27.60 -3.77
CA HIS A 245 7.65 28.47 -4.75
C HIS A 245 9.06 28.81 -4.28
N VAL A 246 10.06 28.52 -5.09
CA VAL A 246 11.45 28.90 -4.84
C VAL A 246 11.85 29.97 -5.81
N ILE A 247 12.09 31.17 -5.29
CA ILE A 247 12.38 32.38 -6.05
C ILE A 247 13.84 32.77 -5.87
N ASP A 248 14.47 33.14 -6.98
CA ASP A 248 15.86 33.61 -7.02
C ASP A 248 15.91 35.12 -6.81
N CYS A 249 16.36 35.58 -5.64
CA CYS A 249 16.55 36.99 -5.36
C CYS A 249 17.90 37.54 -5.90
N ALA A 250 18.82 36.67 -6.37
CA ALA A 250 20.12 37.04 -6.89
C ALA A 250 20.21 36.94 -8.42
N THR A 251 19.08 37.04 -9.14
CA THR A 251 19.10 36.97 -10.60
C THR A 251 19.62 38.27 -11.19
N TYR A 252 20.56 38.17 -12.16
CA TYR A 252 21.08 39.27 -12.94
C TYR A 252 20.63 39.21 -14.40
N GLU A 253 19.69 38.34 -14.74
CA GLU A 253 19.17 38.26 -16.11
C GLU A 253 18.33 39.50 -16.44
N PRO A 254 18.63 40.21 -17.54
CA PRO A 254 17.88 41.42 -17.91
C PRO A 254 16.40 41.10 -18.17
N GLY A 255 15.50 41.83 -17.51
CA GLY A 255 14.05 41.69 -17.70
C GLY A 255 13.41 40.60 -16.81
N ARG A 256 14.15 40.02 -15.88
CA ARG A 256 13.61 39.15 -14.83
C ARG A 256 13.61 39.87 -13.49
N ASP A 257 12.52 39.70 -12.79
CA ASP A 257 12.33 40.16 -11.42
C ASP A 257 11.59 39.11 -10.59
N PRO A 258 11.93 38.93 -9.30
CA PRO A 258 11.38 37.90 -8.47
C PRO A 258 9.85 37.84 -8.39
N VAL A 259 9.18 39.01 -8.41
CA VAL A 259 7.71 39.07 -8.36
C VAL A 259 7.10 38.61 -9.68
N SER A 260 7.66 39.08 -10.80
CA SER A 260 7.22 38.63 -12.12
C SER A 260 7.47 37.15 -12.37
N ASP A 261 8.57 36.60 -11.85
CA ASP A 261 8.83 35.16 -11.89
C ASP A 261 7.74 34.37 -11.15
N LEU A 262 7.30 34.84 -9.97
CA LEU A 262 6.20 34.23 -9.22
C LEU A 262 4.88 34.28 -9.99
N ASP A 263 4.56 35.45 -10.63
CA ASP A 263 3.34 35.62 -11.42
C ASP A 263 3.29 34.69 -12.62
N VAL A 264 4.41 34.53 -13.31
CA VAL A 264 4.51 33.60 -14.45
C VAL A 264 4.27 32.16 -14.01
N ILE A 265 4.87 31.73 -12.90
CA ILE A 265 4.69 30.38 -12.38
C ILE A 265 3.23 30.14 -11.98
N GLU A 266 2.62 31.07 -11.25
CA GLU A 266 1.21 30.96 -10.86
C GLU A 266 0.28 30.96 -12.06
N GLY A 267 0.57 31.80 -13.06
CA GLY A 267 -0.19 31.82 -14.32
C GLY A 267 -0.17 30.46 -15.05
N GLU A 268 0.96 29.79 -15.09
CA GLU A 268 1.09 28.44 -15.68
C GLU A 268 0.36 27.38 -14.84
N LEU A 269 0.43 27.45 -13.50
CA LEU A 269 -0.29 26.52 -12.60
C LEU A 269 -1.81 26.69 -12.74
N ILE A 270 -2.31 27.92 -12.80
CA ILE A 270 -3.74 28.22 -12.99
C ILE A 270 -4.19 27.77 -14.39
N ALA A 271 -3.40 28.02 -15.43
CA ALA A 271 -3.73 27.60 -16.79
C ALA A 271 -3.82 26.08 -16.96
N HIS A 272 -3.09 25.32 -16.12
CA HIS A 272 -3.20 23.88 -16.09
C HIS A 272 -4.50 23.40 -15.42
N GLY A 273 -4.96 24.11 -14.37
CA GLY A 273 -6.15 23.79 -13.58
C GLY A 273 -5.93 22.69 -12.53
N GLY A 274 -6.81 22.65 -11.52
CA GLY A 274 -6.81 21.60 -10.48
C GLY A 274 -5.74 21.77 -9.40
N LEU A 275 -5.05 22.91 -9.37
CA LEU A 275 -4.02 23.21 -8.37
C LEU A 275 -4.34 24.45 -7.52
N GLU A 276 -5.50 25.08 -7.76
CA GLU A 276 -5.89 26.35 -7.12
C GLU A 276 -6.04 26.21 -5.60
N ASP A 277 -6.57 25.09 -5.14
CA ASP A 277 -6.86 24.83 -3.72
C ASP A 277 -5.66 24.26 -2.94
N ARG A 278 -4.52 24.02 -3.61
CA ARG A 278 -3.34 23.47 -2.94
C ARG A 278 -2.70 24.50 -2.01
N PRO A 279 -2.36 24.12 -0.76
CA PRO A 279 -1.61 24.98 0.13
C PRO A 279 -0.28 25.42 -0.48
N ARG A 280 0.06 26.70 -0.34
CA ARG A 280 1.26 27.33 -0.92
C ARG A 280 2.15 27.97 0.13
N LEU A 281 3.46 28.00 -0.17
CA LEU A 281 4.48 28.69 0.61
C LEU A 281 5.51 29.28 -0.36
N VAL A 282 6.05 30.45 -0.06
CA VAL A 282 7.05 31.12 -0.88
C VAL A 282 8.40 31.17 -0.17
N VAL A 283 9.44 30.84 -0.88
CA VAL A 283 10.85 30.86 -0.44
C VAL A 283 11.62 31.86 -1.27
N LEU A 284 12.05 32.96 -0.65
CA LEU A 284 12.99 33.92 -1.22
C LEU A 284 14.42 33.42 -0.96
N ASN A 285 15.03 32.82 -1.98
CA ASN A 285 16.33 32.13 -1.86
C ASN A 285 17.51 33.03 -2.25
N LYS A 286 18.71 32.63 -1.82
CA LYS A 286 20.01 33.27 -2.07
C LYS A 286 20.20 34.61 -1.33
N VAL A 287 19.59 34.76 -0.16
CA VAL A 287 19.76 35.97 0.69
C VAL A 287 21.18 36.12 1.29
N ASP A 288 22.10 35.19 1.01
CA ASP A 288 23.53 35.33 1.29
C ASP A 288 24.23 36.35 0.40
N VAL A 289 23.61 36.79 -0.71
CA VAL A 289 24.09 37.83 -1.57
C VAL A 289 23.51 39.16 -1.10
N PRO A 290 24.31 40.18 -0.76
CA PRO A 290 23.84 41.43 -0.18
C PRO A 290 22.71 42.11 -0.98
N ASP A 291 22.88 42.28 -2.28
CA ASP A 291 21.87 42.90 -3.15
C ASP A 291 20.56 42.06 -3.20
N ALA A 292 20.67 40.73 -3.06
CA ALA A 292 19.51 39.83 -3.01
C ALA A 292 18.80 39.90 -1.68
N ALA A 293 19.51 40.10 -0.56
CA ALA A 293 18.91 40.32 0.75
C ALA A 293 18.07 41.61 0.78
N ASP A 294 18.63 42.71 0.28
CA ASP A 294 17.93 44.00 0.20
C ASP A 294 16.69 43.87 -0.70
N LEU A 295 16.80 43.20 -1.83
CA LEU A 295 15.67 42.96 -2.73
C LEU A 295 14.61 42.09 -2.07
N ALA A 296 15.01 41.00 -1.36
CA ALA A 296 14.09 40.13 -0.64
C ALA A 296 13.33 40.91 0.46
N ASP A 297 13.96 41.89 1.13
CA ASP A 297 13.30 42.76 2.10
C ASP A 297 12.27 43.70 1.45
N ILE A 298 12.57 44.22 0.28
CA ILE A 298 11.66 45.11 -0.46
C ILE A 298 10.41 44.35 -0.94
N ILE A 299 10.56 43.14 -1.48
CA ILE A 299 9.45 42.37 -2.08
C ILE A 299 8.70 41.52 -1.04
N PHE A 300 9.20 41.42 0.21
CA PHE A 300 8.62 40.55 1.22
C PHE A 300 7.15 40.84 1.48
N ASP A 301 6.82 42.12 1.67
CA ASP A 301 5.45 42.56 1.97
C ASP A 301 4.53 42.35 0.76
N ASP A 302 4.98 42.65 -0.47
CA ASP A 302 4.21 42.45 -1.69
C ASP A 302 3.86 40.96 -1.92
N VAL A 303 4.80 40.07 -1.59
CA VAL A 303 4.56 38.62 -1.71
C VAL A 303 3.67 38.12 -0.57
N ALA A 304 3.84 38.65 0.65
CA ALA A 304 3.01 38.28 1.81
C ALA A 304 1.55 38.72 1.66
N GLU A 305 1.27 39.84 0.97
CA GLU A 305 -0.09 40.33 0.68
C GLU A 305 -0.93 39.31 -0.13
N ARG A 306 -0.29 38.35 -0.80
CA ARG A 306 -0.99 37.24 -1.48
C ARG A 306 -1.59 36.21 -0.51
N GLY A 307 -1.31 36.35 0.81
CA GLY A 307 -1.84 35.48 1.86
C GLY A 307 -1.07 34.16 2.04
N TRP A 308 0.11 34.04 1.44
CA TRP A 308 0.97 32.85 1.59
C TRP A 308 2.11 33.10 2.58
N PRO A 309 2.51 32.10 3.38
CA PRO A 309 3.70 32.22 4.23
C PRO A 309 4.95 32.45 3.37
N VAL A 310 5.79 33.44 3.74
CA VAL A 310 7.01 33.80 3.02
C VAL A 310 8.22 33.57 3.91
N PHE A 311 9.25 32.94 3.39
CA PHE A 311 10.50 32.64 4.09
C PHE A 311 11.70 33.11 3.31
N ARG A 312 12.61 33.83 3.97
CA ARG A 312 13.91 34.22 3.43
C ARG A 312 14.92 33.14 3.81
N VAL A 313 15.64 32.59 2.81
CA VAL A 313 16.58 31.51 3.05
C VAL A 313 17.85 31.67 2.20
N SER A 314 18.92 31.08 2.70
CA SER A 314 20.10 30.79 1.90
C SER A 314 20.44 29.31 1.97
N THR A 315 20.38 28.63 0.89
CA THR A 315 20.81 27.23 0.78
C THR A 315 22.33 27.08 0.95
N LYS A 316 23.09 28.15 0.80
CA LYS A 316 24.56 28.18 0.91
C LYS A 316 25.02 28.42 2.36
N SER A 317 24.43 29.40 3.05
CA SER A 317 24.77 29.70 4.46
C SER A 317 24.01 28.83 5.46
N GLY A 318 22.86 28.28 5.07
CA GLY A 318 21.95 27.56 5.95
C GLY A 318 20.95 28.47 6.68
N GLU A 319 20.98 29.77 6.42
CA GLU A 319 20.08 30.75 7.03
C GLU A 319 18.63 30.45 6.67
N GLY A 320 17.72 30.53 7.66
CA GLY A 320 16.27 30.34 7.51
C GLY A 320 15.83 28.90 7.26
N LEU A 321 16.72 27.95 6.94
CA LEU A 321 16.35 26.58 6.56
C LEU A 321 15.65 25.82 7.66
N ASN A 322 16.01 26.06 8.93
CA ASN A 322 15.37 25.34 10.03
C ASN A 322 13.90 25.76 10.21
N SER A 323 13.65 27.07 10.19
CA SER A 323 12.27 27.62 10.25
C SER A 323 11.44 27.15 9.06
N LEU A 324 12.04 27.14 7.86
CA LEU A 324 11.40 26.65 6.65
C LEU A 324 10.98 25.17 6.78
N LYS A 325 11.84 24.28 7.33
CA LYS A 325 11.52 22.86 7.52
C LYS A 325 10.27 22.64 8.36
N PHE A 326 10.13 23.37 9.46
CA PHE A 326 8.96 23.28 10.32
C PHE A 326 7.70 23.87 9.67
N ALA A 327 7.83 24.99 8.95
CA ALA A 327 6.71 25.57 8.21
C ALA A 327 6.22 24.63 7.09
N MET A 328 7.13 23.97 6.42
CA MET A 328 6.79 22.95 5.41
C MET A 328 6.08 21.74 6.05
N ALA A 329 6.51 21.30 7.25
CA ALA A 329 5.82 20.24 7.99
C ALA A 329 4.38 20.64 8.33
N GLU A 330 4.18 21.84 8.86
CA GLU A 330 2.84 22.39 9.18
C GLU A 330 1.96 22.49 7.90
N LEU A 331 2.56 22.89 6.79
CA LEU A 331 1.87 22.96 5.50
C LEU A 331 1.38 21.57 5.04
N VAL A 332 2.20 20.53 5.22
CA VAL A 332 1.86 19.14 4.90
C VAL A 332 0.77 18.62 5.82
N GLU A 333 0.86 18.89 7.13
CA GLU A 333 -0.18 18.49 8.09
C GLU A 333 -1.52 19.11 7.73
N LYS A 334 -1.56 20.42 7.48
CA LYS A 334 -2.77 21.11 7.01
C LYS A 334 -3.31 20.54 5.68
N ALA A 335 -2.43 20.15 4.76
CA ALA A 335 -2.83 19.56 3.52
C ALA A 335 -3.43 18.16 3.71
N ARG A 336 -2.88 17.36 4.63
CA ARG A 336 -3.39 16.02 5.00
C ARG A 336 -4.76 16.11 5.68
N ASP A 337 -4.94 17.08 6.57
CA ASP A 337 -6.21 17.31 7.28
C ASP A 337 -7.34 17.81 6.36
N ASN A 338 -6.98 18.53 5.29
CA ASN A 338 -7.93 19.05 4.31
C ASN A 338 -8.18 18.10 3.14
N GLU A 339 -7.48 16.97 3.05
CA GLU A 339 -7.82 15.95 2.06
C GLU A 339 -9.25 15.46 2.35
N PRO A 340 -10.16 15.52 1.36
CA PRO A 340 -11.51 14.99 1.56
C PRO A 340 -11.36 13.52 1.96
N GLU A 341 -12.06 13.12 3.03
CA GLU A 341 -12.17 11.69 3.36
C GLU A 341 -12.53 10.97 2.07
N PRO A 342 -11.77 9.93 1.69
CA PRO A 342 -12.06 9.20 0.47
C PRO A 342 -13.54 8.80 0.54
N GLU A 343 -14.34 9.29 -0.42
CA GLU A 343 -15.73 8.83 -0.51
C GLU A 343 -15.62 7.30 -0.44
N PRO A 344 -16.29 6.65 0.54
CA PRO A 344 -16.23 5.21 0.64
C PRO A 344 -16.61 4.70 -0.74
N GLU A 345 -15.65 4.12 -1.46
CA GLU A 345 -15.93 3.49 -2.74
C GLU A 345 -17.17 2.69 -2.47
N ARG A 346 -18.28 3.03 -3.14
CA ARG A 346 -19.48 2.22 -3.07
C ARG A 346 -18.99 0.84 -3.43
N ILE A 347 -18.74 0.02 -2.40
CA ILE A 347 -18.53 -1.39 -2.58
C ILE A 347 -19.80 -1.81 -3.29
N VAL A 348 -19.74 -1.89 -4.61
CA VAL A 348 -20.77 -2.52 -5.41
C VAL A 348 -20.63 -3.97 -5.02
N ILE A 349 -21.20 -4.30 -3.86
CA ILE A 349 -21.50 -5.67 -3.52
C ILE A 349 -22.48 -6.06 -4.64
N ARG A 350 -21.93 -6.58 -5.72
CA ARG A 350 -22.70 -7.43 -6.60
C ARG A 350 -22.93 -8.65 -5.73
N PRO A 351 -24.12 -8.82 -5.12
CA PRO A 351 -24.42 -10.06 -4.45
C PRO A 351 -24.25 -11.09 -5.56
N GLU A 352 -23.21 -11.91 -5.47
CA GLU A 352 -23.22 -13.15 -6.21
C GLU A 352 -24.59 -13.75 -5.90
N PRO A 353 -25.36 -14.10 -6.91
CA PRO A 353 -26.68 -14.67 -6.68
C PRO A 353 -26.45 -15.80 -5.68
N LYS A 354 -27.00 -15.67 -4.46
CA LYS A 354 -27.01 -16.70 -3.44
C LYS A 354 -27.87 -17.88 -3.92
N ASN A 355 -27.47 -18.47 -5.02
CA ASN A 355 -27.84 -19.83 -5.34
C ASN A 355 -26.85 -20.72 -4.59
N GLU A 356 -27.08 -20.87 -3.28
CA GLU A 356 -26.39 -21.88 -2.46
C GLU A 356 -26.45 -23.29 -3.09
N ARG A 357 -27.27 -23.47 -4.08
CA ARG A 357 -27.41 -24.73 -4.85
C ARG A 357 -26.38 -24.89 -5.98
N GLN A 358 -25.62 -23.87 -6.35
CA GLN A 358 -24.62 -23.95 -7.43
C GLN A 358 -23.20 -23.52 -7.01
N ALA A 359 -22.80 -23.84 -5.79
CA ALA A 359 -21.42 -23.62 -5.33
C ALA A 359 -20.36 -24.52 -6.04
N PHE A 360 -20.77 -25.28 -7.02
CA PHE A 360 -19.91 -26.15 -7.83
C PHE A 360 -20.52 -26.41 -9.20
N SER A 361 -19.68 -26.71 -10.18
CA SER A 361 -20.09 -27.19 -11.51
C SER A 361 -19.58 -28.61 -11.75
N ILE A 362 -20.39 -29.43 -12.42
CA ILE A 362 -20.01 -30.79 -12.80
C ILE A 362 -19.96 -30.85 -14.33
N LYS A 363 -18.81 -31.22 -14.88
CA LYS A 363 -18.63 -31.42 -16.33
C LYS A 363 -18.23 -32.85 -16.60
N ARG A 364 -18.91 -33.50 -17.55
CA ARG A 364 -18.52 -34.83 -18.06
C ARG A 364 -17.39 -34.63 -19.08
N GLN A 365 -16.31 -35.32 -18.93
CA GLN A 365 -15.16 -35.30 -19.82
C GLN A 365 -14.83 -36.74 -20.24
N GLY A 366 -14.60 -37.01 -21.52
CA GLY A 366 -14.11 -38.32 -21.97
C GLY A 366 -12.67 -38.54 -21.46
N ASP A 367 -12.36 -39.76 -21.05
CA ASP A 367 -11.03 -40.16 -20.56
C ASP A 367 -10.04 -40.51 -21.68
N GLY A 368 -10.48 -40.51 -22.95
CA GLY A 368 -9.68 -40.92 -24.12
C GLY A 368 -9.61 -42.41 -24.36
N GLU A 369 -10.05 -43.26 -23.44
CA GLU A 369 -10.06 -44.73 -23.52
C GLU A 369 -11.48 -45.31 -23.61
N GLY A 370 -12.49 -44.46 -23.91
CA GLY A 370 -13.89 -44.86 -24.06
C GLY A 370 -14.71 -44.79 -22.77
N GLY A 371 -14.11 -44.38 -21.67
CA GLY A 371 -14.75 -44.07 -20.40
C GLY A 371 -15.07 -42.59 -20.23
N PHE A 372 -15.61 -42.24 -19.05
CA PHE A 372 -15.98 -40.86 -18.72
C PHE A 372 -15.45 -40.51 -17.33
N LEU A 373 -14.85 -39.31 -17.25
CA LEU A 373 -14.48 -38.65 -15.99
C LEU A 373 -15.47 -37.51 -15.68
N TRP A 374 -15.84 -37.39 -14.42
CA TRP A 374 -16.63 -36.28 -13.96
C TRP A 374 -15.71 -35.24 -13.30
N ARG A 375 -15.61 -34.07 -13.92
CA ARG A 375 -14.85 -32.95 -13.35
C ARG A 375 -15.77 -32.07 -12.54
N VAL A 376 -15.56 -32.09 -11.22
CA VAL A 376 -16.26 -31.22 -10.27
C VAL A 376 -15.36 -30.02 -10.00
N THR A 377 -15.86 -28.80 -10.21
CA THR A 377 -15.14 -27.55 -9.95
C THR A 377 -15.99 -26.65 -9.07
N GLY A 378 -15.36 -25.97 -8.13
CA GLY A 378 -15.98 -25.04 -7.18
C GLY A 378 -15.20 -24.97 -5.87
N ASP A 379 -15.36 -23.90 -5.11
CA ASP A 379 -14.60 -23.65 -3.88
C ASP A 379 -14.88 -24.71 -2.81
N LYS A 380 -16.13 -25.10 -2.64
CA LYS A 380 -16.54 -26.08 -1.64
C LYS A 380 -15.93 -27.47 -1.87
N PRO A 381 -16.07 -28.09 -3.06
CA PRO A 381 -15.43 -29.36 -3.35
C PRO A 381 -13.90 -29.31 -3.27
N THR A 382 -13.28 -28.28 -3.79
CA THR A 382 -11.82 -28.09 -3.73
C THR A 382 -11.33 -28.03 -2.28
N ARG A 383 -12.05 -27.31 -1.43
CA ARG A 383 -11.75 -27.23 0.00
C ARG A 383 -11.88 -28.58 0.70
N TRP A 384 -12.97 -29.30 0.47
CA TRP A 384 -13.15 -30.61 1.09
C TRP A 384 -12.04 -31.59 0.72
N VAL A 385 -11.63 -31.59 -0.56
CA VAL A 385 -10.51 -32.42 -1.01
C VAL A 385 -9.23 -31.99 -0.30
N ALA A 386 -8.92 -30.69 -0.22
CA ALA A 386 -7.72 -30.17 0.44
C ALA A 386 -7.67 -30.48 1.96
N GLN A 387 -8.84 -30.57 2.62
CA GLN A 387 -8.94 -30.87 4.04
C GLN A 387 -9.01 -32.36 4.35
N THR A 388 -9.06 -33.24 3.34
CA THR A 388 -9.16 -34.67 3.52
C THR A 388 -7.78 -35.31 3.66
N ASP A 389 -7.58 -36.09 4.74
CA ASP A 389 -6.44 -36.98 4.83
C ASP A 389 -6.69 -38.24 4.00
N PHE A 390 -6.09 -38.34 2.83
CA PHE A 390 -6.25 -39.47 1.92
C PHE A 390 -5.63 -40.79 2.43
N ASN A 391 -4.80 -40.72 3.48
CA ASN A 391 -4.28 -41.93 4.15
C ASN A 391 -5.30 -42.55 5.12
N ASN A 392 -6.39 -41.82 5.44
CA ASN A 392 -7.43 -42.30 6.32
C ASN A 392 -8.68 -42.71 5.52
N PRO A 393 -9.00 -44.03 5.41
CA PRO A 393 -10.15 -44.49 4.61
C PRO A 393 -11.49 -43.92 5.09
N GLU A 394 -11.63 -43.65 6.39
CA GLU A 394 -12.85 -43.07 6.97
C GLU A 394 -13.04 -41.62 6.54
N ALA A 395 -11.94 -40.83 6.48
CA ALA A 395 -11.96 -39.46 5.99
C ALA A 395 -12.32 -39.39 4.49
N VAL A 396 -11.75 -40.31 3.69
CA VAL A 396 -12.07 -40.44 2.27
C VAL A 396 -13.55 -40.78 2.07
N SER A 397 -14.08 -41.76 2.83
CA SER A 397 -15.49 -42.11 2.77
C SER A 397 -16.41 -40.96 3.16
N TYR A 398 -16.03 -40.16 4.16
CA TYR A 398 -16.78 -38.99 4.56
C TYR A 398 -16.81 -37.92 3.43
N THR A 399 -15.69 -37.66 2.79
CA THR A 399 -15.59 -36.69 1.70
C THR A 399 -16.43 -37.14 0.50
N HIS A 400 -16.42 -38.45 0.15
CA HIS A 400 -17.28 -38.98 -0.90
C HIS A 400 -18.78 -38.84 -0.62
N LEU A 401 -19.19 -38.95 0.64
CA LEU A 401 -20.60 -38.79 1.04
C LEU A 401 -21.03 -37.32 1.08
N THR A 402 -20.10 -36.39 1.32
CA THR A 402 -20.36 -34.94 1.36
C THR A 402 -20.22 -34.24 0.02
N LEU A 403 -19.46 -34.84 -0.92
CA LEU A 403 -19.44 -34.37 -2.29
C LEU A 403 -20.83 -34.61 -2.93
N PRO A 404 -21.38 -33.62 -3.66
CA PRO A 404 -22.64 -33.78 -4.35
C PRO A 404 -22.52 -34.91 -5.39
N THR A 405 -23.11 -36.05 -5.08
CA THR A 405 -23.24 -37.16 -6.01
C THR A 405 -24.58 -37.05 -6.74
N ASN A 406 -24.67 -37.56 -7.97
CA ASN A 406 -25.82 -37.50 -8.88
C ASN A 406 -27.16 -38.06 -8.35
N ARG A 407 -27.37 -38.14 -7.04
CA ARG A 407 -28.63 -38.59 -6.46
C ARG A 407 -29.65 -37.48 -6.15
N GLU A 408 -29.28 -36.21 -6.42
CA GLU A 408 -30.14 -35.05 -6.20
C GLU A 408 -30.25 -34.14 -7.44
N VAL A 409 -30.16 -34.72 -8.65
CA VAL A 409 -30.52 -34.05 -9.91
C VAL A 409 -31.70 -34.78 -10.54
#